data_861f6e5d73f802d7bb78cef38aa329af
#
_entry.id   861f6e5d73f802d7bb78cef38aa329af
#
_cell.length_a   1.000
_cell.length_b   1.000
_cell.length_c   1.000
_cell.angle_alpha   90.00
_cell.angle_beta   90.00
_cell.angle_gamma   90.00
#
_symmetry.space_group_name_H-M   'P 1'
#
loop_
_entity.id
_entity.type
_entity.pdbx_description
1 polymer ?
#
loop_
_entity_poly.entity_id
_entity_poly.type
_entity_poly.pdbx_seq_one_letter_code
_entity_poly.pdbx_strand_id
1 'polypeptide(L)'
;MKEELIENNINFRHIDTIFFGGGTPSLMPLKIVESIIDISKKIFGFKKDIEITLEANPSSYESKKFIKFKQIGINRISIGAQSLNNKYLEFLGRLHNIKDVKIALNDASEIFDNISVDLIYAF
;
A
#
# COMPACT_ATOMS: atom_id res chain seq x y z
N MET A 1 15.15 -3.91 20.93
CA MET A 1 14.96 -4.58 19.63
C MET A 1 16.24 -4.65 18.81
N LYS A 2 16.96 -3.55 18.51
CA LYS A 2 18.24 -3.60 17.78
C LYS A 2 19.35 -4.31 18.58
N GLU A 3 19.40 -4.09 19.88
CA GLU A 3 20.34 -4.73 20.79
C GLU A 3 20.10 -6.24 20.91
N GLU A 4 18.84 -6.67 21.06
CA GLU A 4 18.48 -8.11 21.07
C GLU A 4 18.84 -8.83 19.77
N LEU A 5 18.73 -8.14 18.63
CA LEU A 5 19.09 -8.70 17.32
C LEU A 5 20.61 -8.83 17.17
N ILE A 6 21.38 -7.91 17.75
CA ILE A 6 22.86 -7.97 17.77
C ILE A 6 23.33 -9.15 18.64
N GLU A 7 22.73 -9.36 19.82
CA GLU A 7 23.05 -10.46 20.72
C GLU A 7 22.83 -11.85 20.08
N ASN A 8 21.87 -11.93 19.14
CA ASN A 8 21.56 -13.16 18.40
C ASN A 8 22.38 -13.36 17.10
N ASN A 9 23.46 -12.60 16.88
CA ASN A 9 24.30 -12.68 15.68
C ASN A 9 23.54 -12.52 14.36
N ILE A 10 22.45 -11.75 14.34
CA ILE A 10 21.68 -11.48 13.13
C ILE A 10 22.39 -10.40 12.33
N ASN A 11 22.87 -10.74 11.15
CA ASN A 11 23.43 -9.78 10.19
C ASN A 11 22.34 -8.79 9.74
N PHE A 12 22.45 -7.53 10.17
CA PHE A 12 21.57 -6.48 9.71
C PHE A 12 21.78 -6.22 8.21
N ARG A 13 20.74 -6.50 7.44
CA ARG A 13 20.66 -6.07 6.04
C ARG A 13 19.75 -4.85 5.96
N HIS A 14 20.03 -3.94 5.03
CA HIS A 14 19.12 -2.87 4.71
C HIS A 14 17.81 -3.45 4.17
N ILE A 15 16.69 -2.79 4.49
CA ILE A 15 15.38 -3.18 3.99
C ILE A 15 15.30 -2.88 2.49
N ASP A 16 14.88 -3.87 1.71
CA ASP A 16 14.64 -3.76 0.27
C ASP A 16 13.21 -3.30 -0.02
N THR A 17 12.25 -3.83 0.75
CA THR A 17 10.81 -3.57 0.54
C THR A 17 10.06 -3.46 1.85
N ILE A 18 9.03 -2.62 1.88
CA ILE A 18 8.02 -2.58 2.93
C ILE A 18 6.66 -2.73 2.25
N PHE A 19 5.81 -3.57 2.79
CA PHE A 19 4.47 -3.79 2.28
C PHE A 19 3.43 -3.62 3.40
N PHE A 20 2.60 -2.59 3.26
CA PHE A 20 1.44 -2.38 4.13
C PHE A 20 0.25 -3.09 3.53
N GLY A 21 -0.09 -4.25 4.07
CA GLY A 21 -1.15 -5.12 3.60
C GLY A 21 -2.04 -5.64 4.71
N GLY A 22 -3.15 -6.30 4.32
CA GLY A 22 -4.13 -6.89 5.21
C GLY A 22 -5.17 -5.91 5.74
N GLY A 23 -6.43 -6.32 5.79
CA GLY A 23 -7.54 -5.43 6.11
C GLY A 23 -7.65 -4.27 5.11
N THR A 24 -7.50 -3.05 5.57
CA THR A 24 -7.48 -1.86 4.70
C THR A 24 -6.41 -0.88 5.19
N PRO A 25 -5.15 -1.05 4.80
CA PRO A 25 -4.04 -0.23 5.30
C PRO A 25 -4.18 1.26 5.00
N SER A 26 -4.81 1.62 3.90
CA SER A 26 -5.10 3.01 3.50
C SER A 26 -6.06 3.75 4.45
N LEU A 27 -6.74 3.04 5.35
CA LEU A 27 -7.55 3.63 6.41
C LEU A 27 -6.73 4.00 7.65
N MET A 28 -5.51 3.49 7.79
CA MET A 28 -4.65 3.84 8.92
C MET A 28 -4.40 5.36 8.96
N PRO A 29 -4.27 5.93 10.17
CA PRO A 29 -3.78 7.29 10.32
C PRO A 29 -2.40 7.46 9.66
N LEU A 30 -2.22 8.52 8.88
CA LEU A 30 -0.95 8.81 8.18
C LEU A 30 0.25 8.78 9.12
N LYS A 31 0.11 9.34 10.33
CA LYS A 31 1.18 9.35 11.36
C LYS A 31 1.66 7.95 11.76
N ILE A 32 0.77 6.94 11.75
CA ILE A 32 1.16 5.57 12.08
C ILE A 32 2.02 5.00 10.96
N VAL A 33 1.58 5.15 9.71
CA VAL A 33 2.34 4.70 8.54
C VAL A 33 3.71 5.38 8.48
N GLU A 34 3.75 6.70 8.63
CA GLU A 34 4.97 7.50 8.68
C GLU A 34 5.92 7.02 9.80
N SER A 35 5.40 6.84 11.02
CA SER A 35 6.20 6.38 12.15
C SER A 35 6.80 4.98 11.91
N ILE A 36 6.06 4.07 11.29
CA ILE A 36 6.57 2.74 10.94
C ILE A 36 7.71 2.85 9.94
N ILE A 37 7.56 3.67 8.90
CA ILE A 37 8.60 3.90 7.89
C ILE A 37 9.85 4.49 8.55
N ASP A 38 9.71 5.53 9.36
CA ASP A 38 10.82 6.23 10.01
C ASP A 38 11.56 5.32 11.01
N ILE A 39 10.83 4.58 11.84
CA ILE A 39 11.43 3.64 12.80
C ILE A 39 12.15 2.53 12.06
N SER A 40 11.55 1.97 11.02
CA SER A 40 12.17 0.91 10.21
C SER A 40 13.46 1.41 9.55
N LYS A 41 13.44 2.62 9.00
CA LYS A 41 14.63 3.24 8.41
C LYS A 41 15.72 3.48 9.45
N LYS A 42 15.35 3.95 10.64
CA LYS A 42 16.30 4.24 11.73
C LYS A 42 16.96 2.97 12.27
N ILE A 43 16.21 1.88 12.37
CA ILE A 43 16.71 0.62 12.95
C ILE A 43 17.55 -0.17 11.96
N PHE A 44 17.03 -0.35 10.73
CA PHE A 44 17.60 -1.27 9.74
C PHE A 44 18.34 -0.56 8.61
N GLY A 45 17.97 0.71 8.32
CA GLY A 45 18.38 1.39 7.10
C GLY A 45 17.61 0.90 5.87
N PHE A 46 17.58 1.71 4.83
CA PHE A 46 16.91 1.39 3.57
C PHE A 46 17.91 1.29 2.44
N LYS A 47 17.65 0.42 1.47
CA LYS A 47 18.34 0.48 0.18
C LYS A 47 17.94 1.75 -0.57
N LYS A 48 18.81 2.19 -1.50
CA LYS A 48 18.61 3.43 -2.26
C LYS A 48 17.29 3.45 -3.04
N ASP A 49 16.88 2.28 -3.54
CA ASP A 49 15.70 2.03 -4.37
C ASP A 49 14.62 1.23 -3.64
N ILE A 50 14.49 1.45 -2.33
CA ILE A 50 13.46 0.78 -1.53
C ILE A 50 12.07 0.92 -2.15
N GLU A 51 11.32 -0.19 -2.22
CA GLU A 51 9.90 -0.18 -2.56
C GLU A 51 9.05 -0.16 -1.30
N ILE A 52 8.17 0.82 -1.18
CA ILE A 52 7.22 0.93 -0.07
C ILE A 52 5.81 0.93 -0.65
N THR A 53 5.12 -0.20 -0.48
CA THR A 53 3.79 -0.45 -1.04
C THR A 53 2.70 -0.27 0.00
N LEU A 54 1.58 0.31 -0.40
CA LEU A 54 0.35 0.38 0.38
C LEU A 54 -0.80 -0.24 -0.41
N GLU A 55 -1.57 -1.14 0.22
CA GLU A 55 -2.85 -1.63 -0.31
C GLU A 55 -3.95 -0.61 -0.08
N ALA A 56 -4.80 -0.41 -1.08
CA ALA A 56 -5.95 0.48 -1.03
C ALA A 56 -7.17 -0.12 -1.74
N ASN A 57 -8.37 0.23 -1.27
CA ASN A 57 -9.59 -0.04 -2.02
C ASN A 57 -9.90 1.12 -2.98
N PRO A 58 -10.59 0.87 -4.09
CA PRO A 58 -10.96 1.90 -5.04
C PRO A 58 -12.15 2.72 -4.52
N SER A 59 -11.87 3.63 -3.60
CA SER A 59 -12.86 4.58 -3.07
C SER A 59 -12.33 6.01 -3.15
N SER A 60 -13.24 6.97 -3.36
CA SER A 60 -12.89 8.39 -3.39
C SER A 60 -12.33 8.90 -2.06
N TYR A 61 -12.67 8.25 -0.95
CA TYR A 61 -12.13 8.57 0.37
C TYR A 61 -10.64 8.19 0.47
N GLU A 62 -10.26 7.06 -0.09
CA GLU A 62 -8.88 6.57 -0.04
C GLU A 62 -7.99 7.26 -1.07
N SER A 63 -8.49 7.48 -2.29
CA SER A 63 -7.71 8.16 -3.34
C SER A 63 -7.33 9.60 -2.98
N LYS A 64 -8.16 10.31 -2.23
CA LYS A 64 -7.84 11.66 -1.70
C LYS A 64 -6.62 11.68 -0.78
N LYS A 65 -6.22 10.55 -0.23
CA LYS A 65 -5.04 10.44 0.65
C LYS A 65 -3.76 10.09 -0.12
N PHE A 66 -3.84 9.69 -1.37
CA PHE A 66 -2.69 9.19 -2.14
C PHE A 66 -1.51 10.16 -2.17
N ILE A 67 -1.76 11.45 -2.38
CA ILE A 67 -0.71 12.48 -2.34
C ILE A 67 0.01 12.48 -0.97
N LYS A 68 -0.76 12.40 0.12
CA LYS A 68 -0.19 12.40 1.47
C LYS A 68 0.61 11.13 1.76
N PHE A 69 0.13 9.96 1.28
CA PHE A 69 0.89 8.72 1.37
C PHE A 69 2.20 8.79 0.59
N LYS A 70 2.19 9.36 -0.61
CA LYS A 70 3.43 9.59 -1.37
C LYS A 70 4.40 10.50 -0.62
N GLN A 71 3.92 11.56 0.01
CA GLN A 71 4.75 12.50 0.78
C GLN A 71 5.47 11.86 1.96
N ILE A 72 4.87 10.85 2.62
CA ILE A 72 5.48 10.13 3.74
C ILE A 72 6.33 8.93 3.31
N GLY A 73 6.50 8.69 2.02
CA GLY A 73 7.43 7.70 1.49
C GLY A 73 6.83 6.48 0.79
N ILE A 74 5.49 6.35 0.73
CA ILE A 74 4.86 5.32 -0.13
C ILE A 74 5.19 5.65 -1.58
N ASN A 75 5.76 4.68 -2.31
CA ASN A 75 6.12 4.87 -3.72
C ASN A 75 5.48 3.86 -4.67
N ARG A 76 4.70 2.91 -4.13
CA ARG A 76 3.87 1.98 -4.89
C ARG A 76 2.50 1.83 -4.25
N ILE A 77 1.46 1.74 -5.06
CA ILE A 77 0.08 1.50 -4.60
C ILE A 77 -0.46 0.21 -5.23
N SER A 78 -1.13 -0.64 -4.43
CA SER A 78 -1.87 -1.81 -4.92
C SER A 78 -3.36 -1.57 -4.72
N ILE A 79 -4.15 -1.58 -5.80
CA ILE A 79 -5.58 -1.29 -5.75
C ILE A 79 -6.38 -2.56 -5.87
N GLY A 80 -7.11 -2.90 -4.81
CA GLY A 80 -8.00 -4.06 -4.75
C GLY A 80 -9.27 -3.87 -5.56
N ALA A 81 -9.19 -3.86 -6.89
CA ALA A 81 -10.33 -3.74 -7.79
C ALA A 81 -11.25 -4.97 -7.73
N GLN A 82 -10.67 -6.15 -7.56
CA GLN A 82 -11.31 -7.46 -7.46
C GLN A 82 -12.00 -7.91 -8.76
N SER A 83 -12.78 -7.07 -9.42
CA SER A 83 -13.41 -7.35 -10.70
C SER A 83 -13.66 -6.08 -11.50
N LEU A 84 -13.70 -6.21 -12.83
CA LEU A 84 -14.14 -5.17 -13.76
C LEU A 84 -15.59 -5.40 -14.23
N ASN A 85 -16.38 -6.12 -13.44
CA ASN A 85 -17.80 -6.39 -13.71
C ASN A 85 -18.62 -6.13 -12.45
N ASN A 86 -19.61 -5.22 -12.54
CA ASN A 86 -20.42 -4.84 -11.38
C ASN A 86 -21.18 -6.01 -10.74
N LYS A 87 -21.67 -6.98 -11.54
CA LYS A 87 -22.35 -8.17 -10.99
C LYS A 87 -21.42 -9.01 -10.10
N TYR A 88 -20.17 -9.13 -10.49
CA TYR A 88 -19.18 -9.86 -9.69
C TYR A 88 -18.75 -9.06 -8.46
N LEU A 89 -18.65 -7.75 -8.56
CA LEU A 89 -18.40 -6.88 -7.40
C LEU A 89 -19.51 -7.01 -6.37
N GLU A 90 -20.77 -6.99 -6.79
CA GLU A 90 -21.93 -7.21 -5.91
C GLU A 90 -21.90 -8.61 -5.29
N PHE A 91 -21.62 -9.65 -6.08
CA PHE A 91 -21.49 -11.02 -5.61
C PHE A 91 -20.37 -11.17 -4.56
N LEU A 92 -19.26 -10.47 -4.73
CA LEU A 92 -18.14 -10.44 -3.80
C LEU A 92 -18.39 -9.52 -2.60
N GLY A 93 -19.57 -8.92 -2.47
CA GLY A 93 -19.91 -8.02 -1.38
C GLY A 93 -19.10 -6.71 -1.36
N ARG A 94 -18.62 -6.25 -2.53
CA ARG A 94 -17.85 -5.03 -2.65
C ARG A 94 -18.73 -3.80 -2.65
N LEU A 95 -18.32 -2.76 -1.94
CA LEU A 95 -19.06 -1.49 -1.86
C LEU A 95 -18.77 -0.56 -3.05
N HIS A 96 -17.68 -0.80 -3.76
CA HIS A 96 -17.28 -0.02 -4.94
C HIS A 96 -17.79 -0.67 -6.24
N ASN A 97 -17.87 0.13 -7.28
CA ASN A 97 -18.24 -0.28 -8.63
C ASN A 97 -17.11 0.02 -9.64
N ILE A 98 -17.30 -0.35 -10.91
CA ILE A 98 -16.30 -0.14 -11.97
C ILE A 98 -15.92 1.35 -12.12
N LYS A 99 -16.84 2.27 -11.90
CA LYS A 99 -16.58 3.70 -11.98
C LYS A 99 -15.57 4.13 -10.91
N ASP A 100 -15.76 3.64 -9.69
CA ASP A 100 -14.86 3.90 -8.57
C ASP A 100 -13.46 3.34 -8.83
N VAL A 101 -13.38 2.14 -9.42
CA VAL A 101 -12.11 1.54 -9.83
C VAL A 101 -11.38 2.43 -10.85
N LYS A 102 -12.08 2.90 -11.89
CA LYS A 102 -11.48 3.76 -12.92
C LYS A 102 -10.98 5.08 -12.35
N ILE A 103 -11.75 5.71 -11.46
CA ILE A 103 -11.35 6.96 -10.80
C ILE A 103 -10.11 6.73 -9.94
N ALA A 104 -10.12 5.69 -9.08
CA ALA A 104 -8.99 5.39 -8.21
C ALA A 104 -7.71 5.07 -8.99
N LEU A 105 -7.81 4.35 -10.11
CA LEU A 105 -6.68 4.05 -10.99
C LEU A 105 -6.14 5.31 -11.66
N ASN A 106 -7.01 6.21 -12.12
CA ASN A 106 -6.60 7.48 -12.71
C ASN A 106 -5.86 8.34 -11.66
N ASP A 107 -6.46 8.53 -10.49
CA ASP A 107 -5.87 9.29 -9.39
C ASP A 107 -4.50 8.71 -8.98
N ALA A 108 -4.40 7.37 -8.90
CA ALA A 108 -3.15 6.71 -8.59
C ALA A 108 -2.09 6.93 -9.68
N SER A 109 -2.47 6.86 -10.97
CA SER A 109 -1.55 7.02 -12.09
C SER A 109 -0.95 8.42 -12.21
N GLU A 110 -1.65 9.42 -11.72
CA GLU A 110 -1.15 10.80 -11.67
C GLU A 110 -0.14 11.02 -10.53
N ILE A 111 -0.17 10.15 -9.50
CA ILE A 111 0.61 10.33 -8.27
C ILE A 111 1.78 9.35 -8.19
N PHE A 112 1.57 8.09 -8.56
CA PHE A 112 2.54 7.00 -8.42
C PHE A 112 3.02 6.49 -9.77
N ASP A 113 4.33 6.28 -9.88
CA ASP A 113 4.95 5.67 -11.07
C ASP A 113 4.80 4.14 -11.07
N ASN A 114 4.49 3.53 -9.91
CA ASN A 114 4.35 2.09 -9.74
C ASN A 114 2.99 1.75 -9.14
N ILE A 115 2.15 1.08 -9.93
CA ILE A 115 0.77 0.73 -9.57
C ILE A 115 0.53 -0.74 -9.90
N SER A 116 -0.15 -1.45 -9.01
CA SER A 116 -0.73 -2.77 -9.31
C SER A 116 -2.23 -2.79 -9.05
N VAL A 117 -2.90 -3.71 -9.72
CA VAL A 117 -4.35 -3.93 -9.61
C VAL A 117 -4.58 -5.38 -9.28
N ASP A 118 -5.28 -5.64 -8.19
CA ASP A 118 -5.59 -6.99 -7.75
C ASP A 118 -6.96 -7.41 -8.30
N LEU A 119 -6.99 -8.54 -9.00
CA LEU A 119 -8.20 -9.12 -9.58
C LEU A 119 -8.39 -10.54 -9.07
N ILE A 120 -9.65 -10.90 -8.82
CA ILE A 120 -10.06 -12.26 -8.50
C ILE A 120 -10.61 -12.89 -9.77
N TYR A 121 -10.20 -14.11 -10.07
CA TYR A 121 -10.66 -14.89 -11.22
C TYR A 121 -11.12 -16.27 -10.77
N ALA A 122 -11.81 -17.01 -11.66
CA ALA A 122 -12.28 -18.38 -11.45
C ALA A 122 -13.35 -18.51 -10.34
N PHE A 123 -14.43 -17.75 -10.45
CA PHE A 123 -15.67 -17.94 -9.69
C PHE A 123 -16.85 -18.29 -10.60
#